data_4ca2429b46552db2bdbb5975a20374f5
#
_entry.id   4ca2429b46552db2bdbb5975a20374f5
#
_cell.length_a   1.000
_cell.length_b   1.000
_cell.length_c   1.000
_cell.angle_alpha   90.00
_cell.angle_beta   90.00
_cell.angle_gamma   90.00
#
_symmetry.space_group_name_H-M   'P 1'
#
loop_
_entity.id
_entity.type
_entity.pdbx_description
1 polymer ?
#
loop_
_entity_poly.entity_id
_entity_poly.type
_entity_poly.pdbx_seq_one_letter_code
_entity_poly.pdbx_strand_id
1 'polypeptide(L)'
;MEPALNILINGAGIAGIVAAFFLAQAGARVTVVERSNALRKEGQAVDVRGHGLAILRRMGLERAACERATGEAGLRMIDAQGQCSVEFPVADGSGFTGGIEIVRGELVSLLWEATRSNVEYIFGESIETLSSSHSGIDVTFTNSGHTRHFDVVIGADGWASTTRRLAFGHDVSAKAIQRLGQWVVWFSISRISGDGEWARWYVAPRKRMLLLRPETSGTTGVSLWISGLAFEPSHLASASLAEQKTFWATHLRGIGWQEARLLDGLKVAEHFHTQEIAQVKLKAFTRDRVALVGDAASCPCPSSGMGTTVAFVGAYILAREIANNPRGHESAFGAYESKMVPFTRRAQVLAPCAPGMISLSSIVSIWLLHLLILVTKWCGVVHAIARFYRPPAAAIDLSAYDIRPVDDSLPSMTPLRNWLKKVAPR
;
A
#
# COMPACT_ATOMS: atom_id res chain seq x y z
N MET A 1 15.82 -37.12 -0.52
CA MET A 1 15.47 -35.68 -0.36
C MET A 1 13.99 -35.62 -0.04
N GLU A 2 13.63 -34.91 0.98
CA GLU A 2 12.22 -34.69 1.31
C GLU A 2 11.55 -33.88 0.20
N PRO A 3 10.26 -34.14 -0.12
CA PRO A 3 9.56 -33.35 -1.11
C PRO A 3 9.48 -31.90 -0.66
N ALA A 4 9.77 -30.98 -1.57
CA ALA A 4 9.65 -29.55 -1.33
C ALA A 4 8.19 -29.19 -1.04
N LEU A 5 7.93 -28.33 -0.07
CA LEU A 5 6.59 -27.80 0.19
C LEU A 5 6.00 -27.17 -1.06
N ASN A 6 4.77 -27.53 -1.39
CA ASN A 6 4.02 -26.99 -2.51
C ASN A 6 3.02 -25.94 -2.03
N ILE A 7 3.28 -24.67 -2.35
CA ILE A 7 2.56 -23.53 -1.78
C ILE A 7 1.89 -22.72 -2.89
N LEU A 8 0.59 -22.46 -2.72
CA LEU A 8 -0.15 -21.52 -3.56
C LEU A 8 -0.24 -20.16 -2.88
N ILE A 9 0.03 -19.11 -3.62
CA ILE A 9 -0.20 -17.72 -3.20
C ILE A 9 -1.24 -17.09 -4.12
N ASN A 10 -2.35 -16.62 -3.57
CA ASN A 10 -3.38 -15.91 -4.32
C ASN A 10 -3.16 -14.41 -4.24
N GLY A 11 -2.70 -13.81 -5.33
CA GLY A 11 -2.44 -12.39 -5.51
C GLY A 11 -0.96 -12.03 -5.74
N ALA A 12 -0.66 -11.46 -6.91
CA ALA A 12 0.65 -10.95 -7.30
C ALA A 12 0.86 -9.47 -6.87
N GLY A 13 0.37 -9.10 -5.68
CA GLY A 13 0.65 -7.82 -5.03
C GLY A 13 1.95 -7.86 -4.23
N ILE A 14 2.29 -6.75 -3.55
CA ILE A 14 3.51 -6.62 -2.75
C ILE A 14 3.65 -7.78 -1.76
N ALA A 15 2.62 -8.06 -0.95
CA ALA A 15 2.66 -9.12 0.06
C ALA A 15 2.87 -10.51 -0.54
N GLY A 16 2.17 -10.81 -1.65
CA GLY A 16 2.25 -12.12 -2.30
C GLY A 16 3.64 -12.37 -2.90
N ILE A 17 4.20 -11.39 -3.60
CA ILE A 17 5.51 -11.55 -4.24
C ILE A 17 6.65 -11.59 -3.22
N VAL A 18 6.57 -10.78 -2.14
CA VAL A 18 7.54 -10.85 -1.03
C VAL A 18 7.50 -12.22 -0.33
N ALA A 19 6.29 -12.77 -0.07
CA ALA A 19 6.17 -14.12 0.47
C ALA A 19 6.75 -15.16 -0.49
N ALA A 20 6.44 -15.06 -1.79
CA ALA A 20 6.96 -15.95 -2.82
C ALA A 20 8.51 -15.95 -2.87
N PHE A 21 9.13 -14.75 -2.78
CA PHE A 21 10.58 -14.61 -2.76
C PHE A 21 11.23 -15.43 -1.64
N PHE A 22 10.79 -15.24 -0.40
CA PHE A 22 11.42 -15.89 0.73
C PHE A 22 11.07 -17.37 0.84
N LEU A 23 9.88 -17.79 0.42
CA LEU A 23 9.51 -19.21 0.36
C LEU A 23 10.28 -19.96 -0.72
N ALA A 24 10.42 -19.41 -1.91
CA ALA A 24 11.24 -20.00 -2.98
C ALA A 24 12.71 -20.07 -2.56
N GLN A 25 13.24 -19.03 -1.90
CA GLN A 25 14.61 -19.04 -1.35
C GLN A 25 14.79 -20.13 -0.28
N ALA A 26 13.74 -20.48 0.47
CA ALA A 26 13.74 -21.56 1.45
C ALA A 26 13.55 -22.96 0.81
N GLY A 27 13.44 -23.05 -0.52
CA GLY A 27 13.32 -24.30 -1.25
C GLY A 27 11.89 -24.80 -1.46
N ALA A 28 10.85 -24.01 -1.17
CA ALA A 28 9.46 -24.35 -1.47
C ALA A 28 9.18 -24.23 -2.98
N ARG A 29 8.29 -25.07 -3.50
CA ARG A 29 7.69 -24.89 -4.83
C ARG A 29 6.53 -23.90 -4.69
N VAL A 30 6.65 -22.74 -5.28
CA VAL A 30 5.68 -21.66 -5.14
C VAL A 30 4.97 -21.39 -6.46
N THR A 31 3.64 -21.41 -6.43
CA THR A 31 2.77 -20.94 -7.52
C THR A 31 2.04 -19.69 -7.05
N VAL A 32 2.10 -18.61 -7.82
CA VAL A 32 1.35 -17.38 -7.59
C VAL A 32 0.26 -17.26 -8.64
N VAL A 33 -0.99 -17.10 -8.22
CA VAL A 33 -2.10 -16.79 -9.12
C VAL A 33 -2.50 -15.33 -8.98
N GLU A 34 -2.84 -14.69 -10.11
CA GLU A 34 -3.29 -13.30 -10.15
C GLU A 34 -4.51 -13.19 -11.09
N ARG A 35 -5.59 -12.61 -10.60
CA ARG A 35 -6.85 -12.45 -11.36
C ARG A 35 -6.73 -11.56 -12.60
N SER A 36 -5.79 -10.61 -12.58
CA SER A 36 -5.51 -9.76 -13.74
C SER A 36 -4.67 -10.52 -14.77
N ASN A 37 -4.89 -10.25 -16.05
CA ASN A 37 -4.12 -10.88 -17.14
C ASN A 37 -2.63 -10.49 -17.19
N ALA A 38 -2.25 -9.46 -16.41
CA ALA A 38 -0.89 -8.97 -16.27
C ALA A 38 -0.70 -8.31 -14.91
N LEU A 39 0.56 -8.03 -14.56
CA LEU A 39 0.87 -7.21 -13.39
C LEU A 39 0.25 -5.82 -13.53
N ARG A 40 -0.35 -5.35 -12.45
CA ARG A 40 -0.88 -3.98 -12.40
C ARG A 40 0.28 -3.00 -12.28
N LYS A 41 0.48 -2.20 -13.31
CA LYS A 41 1.47 -1.11 -13.35
C LYS A 41 0.95 0.19 -12.72
N GLU A 42 -0.35 0.27 -12.52
CA GLU A 42 -1.04 1.42 -11.96
C GLU A 42 -1.00 1.41 -10.43
N GLY A 43 -1.21 2.57 -9.86
CA GLY A 43 -1.36 2.76 -8.43
C GLY A 43 -0.63 4.02 -7.95
N GLN A 44 -0.96 4.41 -6.73
CA GLN A 44 -0.34 5.54 -6.06
C GLN A 44 1.14 5.28 -5.73
N ALA A 45 1.89 6.34 -5.47
CA ALA A 45 3.17 6.23 -4.81
C ALA A 45 2.98 5.67 -3.40
N VAL A 46 3.88 4.77 -3.01
CA VAL A 46 3.90 4.11 -1.70
C VAL A 46 5.26 4.31 -1.05
N ASP A 47 5.25 4.41 0.27
CA ASP A 47 6.47 4.50 1.06
C ASP A 47 6.96 3.11 1.46
N VAL A 48 8.23 2.84 1.22
CA VAL A 48 8.95 1.70 1.80
C VAL A 48 9.87 2.24 2.88
N ARG A 49 9.48 2.05 4.15
CA ARG A 49 10.19 2.61 5.31
C ARG A 49 10.40 1.59 6.43
N GLY A 50 11.26 1.92 7.39
CA GLY A 50 11.50 1.13 8.59
C GLY A 50 11.81 -0.34 8.30
N HIS A 51 11.04 -1.25 8.90
CA HIS A 51 11.22 -2.69 8.69
C HIS A 51 10.93 -3.13 7.24
N GLY A 52 10.03 -2.44 6.52
CA GLY A 52 9.79 -2.71 5.10
C GLY A 52 11.05 -2.47 4.26
N LEU A 53 11.77 -1.39 4.53
CA LEU A 53 13.04 -1.08 3.87
C LEU A 53 14.14 -2.08 4.25
N ALA A 54 14.21 -2.50 5.52
CA ALA A 54 15.16 -3.51 5.96
C ALA A 54 14.93 -4.85 5.25
N ILE A 55 13.67 -5.25 5.02
CA ILE A 55 13.33 -6.46 4.27
C ILE A 55 13.68 -6.31 2.79
N LEU A 56 13.36 -5.17 2.18
CA LEU A 56 13.72 -4.86 0.79
C LEU A 56 15.25 -4.90 0.59
N ARG A 57 16.02 -4.39 1.56
CA ARG A 57 17.49 -4.49 1.60
C ARG A 57 17.95 -5.94 1.67
N ARG A 58 17.31 -6.77 2.51
CA ARG A 58 17.61 -8.21 2.61
C ARG A 58 17.30 -8.97 1.31
N MET A 59 16.34 -8.51 0.52
CA MET A 59 16.09 -9.01 -0.83
C MET A 59 17.15 -8.58 -1.86
N GLY A 60 18.07 -7.67 -1.49
CA GLY A 60 19.07 -7.09 -2.40
C GLY A 60 18.51 -6.04 -3.37
N LEU A 61 17.30 -5.53 -3.12
CA LEU A 61 16.55 -4.68 -4.05
C LEU A 61 16.55 -3.19 -3.68
N GLU A 62 17.19 -2.79 -2.56
CA GLU A 62 17.19 -1.40 -2.10
C GLU A 62 17.71 -0.43 -3.17
N ARG A 63 18.87 -0.73 -3.77
CA ARG A 63 19.46 0.14 -4.81
C ARG A 63 18.54 0.28 -6.02
N ALA A 64 18.00 -0.81 -6.52
CA ALA A 64 17.10 -0.78 -7.67
C ALA A 64 15.78 -0.05 -7.38
N ALA A 65 15.29 -0.12 -6.13
CA ALA A 65 14.14 0.65 -5.68
C ALA A 65 14.46 2.16 -5.59
N CYS A 66 15.64 2.54 -5.09
CA CYS A 66 16.09 3.93 -5.08
C CYS A 66 16.21 4.53 -6.50
N GLU A 67 16.67 3.72 -7.46
CA GLU A 67 16.79 4.14 -8.87
C GLU A 67 15.40 4.38 -9.51
N ARG A 68 14.34 3.72 -9.01
CA ARG A 68 12.95 3.86 -9.45
C ARG A 68 12.11 4.78 -8.55
N ALA A 69 12.72 5.38 -7.52
CA ALA A 69 12.03 6.28 -6.61
C ALA A 69 11.55 7.56 -7.30
N THR A 70 10.47 8.15 -6.81
CA THR A 70 9.86 9.36 -7.40
C THR A 70 10.75 10.60 -7.25
N GLY A 71 11.66 10.60 -6.29
CA GLY A 71 12.52 11.75 -5.98
C GLY A 71 11.76 12.91 -5.36
N GLU A 72 10.64 12.63 -4.70
CA GLU A 72 9.83 13.65 -4.01
C GLU A 72 10.65 14.37 -2.94
N ALA A 73 10.64 15.70 -2.95
CA ALA A 73 11.39 16.55 -2.03
C ALA A 73 10.68 16.75 -0.68
N GLY A 74 9.39 16.47 -0.63
CA GLY A 74 8.54 16.65 0.56
C GLY A 74 7.10 17.00 0.19
N LEU A 75 6.34 17.38 1.21
CA LEU A 75 4.92 17.72 1.10
C LEU A 75 4.71 19.22 1.31
N ARG A 76 3.99 19.87 0.41
CA ARG A 76 3.48 21.23 0.54
C ARG A 76 1.99 21.26 0.75
N MET A 77 1.54 21.91 1.80
CA MET A 77 0.15 22.25 1.95
C MET A 77 -0.12 23.57 1.22
N ILE A 78 -1.10 23.57 0.31
CA ILE A 78 -1.39 24.71 -0.55
C ILE A 78 -2.83 25.19 -0.37
N ASP A 79 -3.06 26.46 -0.68
CA ASP A 79 -4.40 27.07 -0.72
C ASP A 79 -5.06 26.95 -2.11
N ALA A 80 -6.25 27.53 -2.25
CA ALA A 80 -7.01 27.53 -3.50
C ALA A 80 -6.34 28.29 -4.66
N GLN A 81 -5.38 29.15 -4.38
CA GLN A 81 -4.56 29.88 -5.33
C GLN A 81 -3.25 29.12 -5.68
N GLY A 82 -3.03 27.97 -5.03
CA GLY A 82 -1.81 27.18 -5.20
C GLY A 82 -0.61 27.73 -4.44
N GLN A 83 -0.84 28.69 -3.52
CA GLN A 83 0.21 29.24 -2.69
C GLN A 83 0.54 28.28 -1.55
N CYS A 84 1.83 28.11 -1.27
CA CYS A 84 2.29 27.25 -0.20
C CYS A 84 2.06 27.90 1.17
N SER A 85 1.27 27.22 2.01
CA SER A 85 1.04 27.64 3.40
C SER A 85 2.07 27.02 4.35
N VAL A 86 2.39 25.71 4.16
CA VAL A 86 3.30 24.98 5.03
C VAL A 86 4.07 23.93 4.21
N GLU A 87 5.37 23.78 4.50
CA GLU A 87 6.24 22.78 3.90
C GLU A 87 6.68 21.75 4.94
N PHE A 88 6.73 20.48 4.53
CA PHE A 88 7.27 19.35 5.27
C PHE A 88 8.33 18.67 4.41
N PRO A 89 9.60 19.08 4.49
CA PRO A 89 10.68 18.45 3.75
C PRO A 89 10.91 16.99 4.17
N VAL A 90 11.33 16.14 3.25
CA VAL A 90 11.76 14.77 3.59
C VAL A 90 12.90 14.79 4.61
N ALA A 91 13.79 15.77 4.51
CA ALA A 91 15.01 15.86 5.33
C ALA A 91 14.78 16.26 6.80
N ASP A 92 13.61 16.78 7.17
CA ASP A 92 13.37 17.27 8.54
C ASP A 92 12.80 16.21 9.51
N GLY A 93 12.64 14.97 9.03
CA GLY A 93 12.13 13.87 9.84
C GLY A 93 10.69 14.06 10.34
N SER A 94 9.91 14.95 9.72
CA SER A 94 8.53 15.25 10.11
C SER A 94 7.56 14.06 9.99
N GLY A 95 8.02 12.94 9.40
CA GLY A 95 7.27 11.68 9.33
C GLY A 95 6.18 11.62 8.27
N PHE A 96 5.92 12.71 7.54
CA PHE A 96 4.92 12.72 6.45
C PHE A 96 5.44 12.04 5.18
N THR A 97 6.74 12.13 4.93
CA THR A 97 7.43 11.48 3.81
C THR A 97 8.77 10.97 4.33
N GLY A 98 9.20 9.79 3.90
CA GLY A 98 10.47 9.20 4.35
C GLY A 98 10.69 7.81 3.76
N GLY A 99 11.94 7.33 3.81
CA GLY A 99 12.31 6.06 3.19
C GLY A 99 12.42 6.16 1.67
N ILE A 100 12.02 5.12 0.97
CA ILE A 100 11.95 5.10 -0.50
C ILE A 100 10.50 5.30 -0.91
N GLU A 101 10.20 6.41 -1.59
CA GLU A 101 8.91 6.64 -2.20
C GLU A 101 8.94 6.21 -3.67
N ILE A 102 8.11 5.24 -4.00
CA ILE A 102 8.08 4.57 -5.30
C ILE A 102 6.64 4.36 -5.75
N VAL A 103 6.38 4.50 -7.05
CA VAL A 103 5.07 4.14 -7.62
C VAL A 103 4.82 2.64 -7.36
N ARG A 104 3.62 2.30 -6.86
CA ARG A 104 3.28 0.93 -6.47
C ARG A 104 3.53 -0.07 -7.61
N GLY A 105 3.19 0.27 -8.83
CA GLY A 105 3.41 -0.57 -9.99
C GLY A 105 4.89 -0.83 -10.27
N GLU A 106 5.75 0.17 -10.09
CA GLU A 106 7.20 0.03 -10.23
C GLU A 106 7.78 -0.88 -9.15
N LEU A 107 7.31 -0.75 -7.90
CA LEU A 107 7.71 -1.64 -6.81
C LEU A 107 7.29 -3.09 -7.09
N VAL A 108 6.04 -3.33 -7.54
CA VAL A 108 5.54 -4.66 -7.88
C VAL A 108 6.33 -5.26 -9.04
N SER A 109 6.65 -4.46 -10.06
CA SER A 109 7.47 -4.89 -11.20
C SER A 109 8.87 -5.31 -10.76
N LEU A 110 9.51 -4.51 -9.90
CA LEU A 110 10.82 -4.82 -9.32
C LEU A 110 10.82 -6.15 -8.53
N LEU A 111 9.82 -6.33 -7.68
CA LEU A 111 9.66 -7.56 -6.89
C LEU A 111 9.41 -8.78 -7.79
N TRP A 112 8.60 -8.65 -8.82
CA TRP A 112 8.32 -9.72 -9.78
C TRP A 112 9.56 -10.09 -10.61
N GLU A 113 10.31 -9.11 -11.08
CA GLU A 113 11.58 -9.34 -11.79
C GLU A 113 12.55 -10.21 -10.96
N ALA A 114 12.57 -10.00 -9.64
CA ALA A 114 13.42 -10.75 -8.72
C ALA A 114 12.94 -12.19 -8.46
N THR A 115 11.70 -12.53 -8.80
CA THR A 115 11.11 -13.84 -8.47
C THR A 115 10.72 -14.69 -9.67
N ARG A 116 10.52 -14.09 -10.85
CA ARG A 116 9.94 -14.75 -12.04
C ARG A 116 10.71 -15.97 -12.55
N SER A 117 11.98 -16.12 -12.22
CA SER A 117 12.79 -17.27 -12.61
C SER A 117 12.59 -18.49 -11.71
N ASN A 118 12.12 -18.30 -10.48
CA ASN A 118 12.06 -19.32 -9.44
C ASN A 118 10.63 -19.58 -8.90
N VAL A 119 9.65 -18.83 -9.41
CA VAL A 119 8.24 -18.88 -9.01
C VAL A 119 7.36 -19.05 -10.23
N GLU A 120 6.39 -19.96 -10.17
CA GLU A 120 5.38 -20.12 -11.21
C GLU A 120 4.32 -19.01 -11.06
N TYR A 121 4.07 -18.24 -12.13
CA TYR A 121 3.02 -17.21 -12.16
C TYR A 121 1.91 -17.60 -13.13
N ILE A 122 0.68 -17.59 -12.67
CA ILE A 122 -0.53 -17.83 -13.47
C ILE A 122 -1.39 -16.57 -13.42
N PHE A 123 -1.39 -15.82 -14.50
CA PHE A 123 -2.21 -14.62 -14.68
C PHE A 123 -3.58 -14.96 -15.25
N GLY A 124 -4.57 -14.08 -15.02
CA GLY A 124 -5.94 -14.30 -15.47
C GLY A 124 -6.65 -15.40 -14.68
N GLU A 125 -6.18 -15.74 -13.47
CA GLU A 125 -6.74 -16.83 -12.70
C GLU A 125 -7.02 -16.42 -11.25
N SER A 126 -8.02 -17.07 -10.64
CA SER A 126 -8.37 -16.85 -9.23
C SER A 126 -8.90 -18.15 -8.58
N ILE A 127 -8.97 -18.14 -7.26
CA ILE A 127 -9.49 -19.30 -6.52
C ILE A 127 -11.02 -19.26 -6.51
N GLU A 128 -11.64 -20.36 -6.93
CA GLU A 128 -13.08 -20.60 -6.85
C GLU A 128 -13.45 -21.33 -5.54
N THR A 129 -12.77 -22.45 -5.24
CA THR A 129 -13.02 -23.25 -4.05
C THR A 129 -11.74 -23.71 -3.34
N LEU A 130 -11.86 -23.94 -2.05
CA LEU A 130 -10.83 -24.50 -1.17
C LEU A 130 -11.42 -25.72 -0.45
N SER A 131 -10.75 -26.87 -0.54
CA SER A 131 -11.15 -28.11 0.14
C SER A 131 -9.97 -28.67 0.92
N SER A 132 -9.95 -28.44 2.24
CA SER A 132 -8.87 -28.92 3.11
C SER A 132 -9.01 -30.41 3.42
N SER A 133 -7.87 -31.12 3.46
CA SER A 133 -7.75 -32.52 3.87
C SER A 133 -6.57 -32.67 4.83
N HIS A 134 -6.41 -33.91 5.39
CA HIS A 134 -5.23 -34.20 6.23
C HIS A 134 -3.90 -34.06 5.47
N SER A 135 -3.88 -34.42 4.18
CA SER A 135 -2.65 -34.38 3.33
C SER A 135 -2.32 -33.01 2.75
N GLY A 136 -3.30 -32.10 2.66
CA GLY A 136 -3.12 -30.81 2.02
C GLY A 136 -4.45 -30.09 1.76
N ILE A 137 -4.46 -29.24 0.74
CA ILE A 137 -5.63 -28.45 0.34
C ILE A 137 -5.78 -28.52 -1.17
N ASP A 138 -6.95 -28.94 -1.64
CA ASP A 138 -7.31 -28.91 -3.05
C ASP A 138 -7.92 -27.56 -3.41
N VAL A 139 -7.38 -26.95 -4.47
CA VAL A 139 -7.79 -25.64 -4.94
C VAL A 139 -8.31 -25.75 -6.36
N THR A 140 -9.59 -25.38 -6.56
CA THR A 140 -10.18 -25.25 -7.88
C THR A 140 -10.07 -23.80 -8.34
N PHE A 141 -9.64 -23.61 -9.57
CA PHE A 141 -9.46 -22.29 -10.18
C PHE A 141 -10.69 -21.87 -11.00
N THR A 142 -11.02 -20.59 -10.96
CA THR A 142 -12.26 -20.03 -11.51
C THR A 142 -12.35 -20.13 -13.03
N ASN A 143 -11.30 -19.75 -13.74
CA ASN A 143 -11.34 -19.63 -15.20
C ASN A 143 -11.00 -20.95 -15.92
N SER A 144 -10.01 -21.70 -15.42
CA SER A 144 -9.63 -22.98 -16.00
C SER A 144 -10.51 -24.15 -15.53
N GLY A 145 -11.16 -24.03 -14.37
CA GLY A 145 -11.87 -25.14 -13.71
C GLY A 145 -10.96 -26.27 -13.20
N HIS A 146 -9.63 -26.14 -13.37
CA HIS A 146 -8.69 -27.15 -12.93
C HIS A 146 -8.54 -27.16 -11.42
N THR A 147 -8.38 -28.37 -10.85
CA THR A 147 -8.05 -28.54 -9.44
C THR A 147 -6.59 -28.94 -9.28
N ARG A 148 -5.87 -28.26 -8.38
CA ARG A 148 -4.49 -28.59 -8.01
C ARG A 148 -4.37 -28.77 -6.50
N HIS A 149 -3.46 -29.66 -6.08
CA HIS A 149 -3.19 -29.95 -4.67
C HIS A 149 -1.99 -29.15 -4.17
N PHE A 150 -2.12 -28.57 -2.96
CA PHE A 150 -1.08 -27.79 -2.29
C PHE A 150 -0.99 -28.18 -0.81
N ASP A 151 0.17 -27.97 -0.20
CA ASP A 151 0.35 -28.16 1.25
C ASP A 151 -0.24 -27.00 2.04
N VAL A 152 -0.08 -25.76 1.51
CA VAL A 152 -0.51 -24.50 2.13
C VAL A 152 -1.02 -23.55 1.05
N VAL A 153 -2.03 -22.76 1.38
CA VAL A 153 -2.52 -21.63 0.59
C VAL A 153 -2.30 -20.32 1.35
N ILE A 154 -1.73 -19.33 0.68
CA ILE A 154 -1.53 -17.99 1.21
C ILE A 154 -2.42 -17.00 0.46
N GLY A 155 -3.37 -16.37 1.16
CA GLY A 155 -4.21 -15.31 0.62
C GLY A 155 -3.51 -13.95 0.72
N ALA A 156 -3.13 -13.39 -0.43
CA ALA A 156 -2.52 -12.08 -0.59
C ALA A 156 -3.32 -11.18 -1.57
N ASP A 157 -4.60 -11.48 -1.72
CA ASP A 157 -5.54 -10.96 -2.72
C ASP A 157 -6.26 -9.66 -2.31
N GLY A 158 -5.67 -8.94 -1.35
CA GLY A 158 -6.04 -7.57 -0.99
C GLY A 158 -7.24 -7.45 -0.05
N TRP A 159 -7.68 -6.22 0.20
CA TRP A 159 -8.69 -5.92 1.20
C TRP A 159 -10.06 -6.60 0.95
N ALA A 160 -10.43 -6.83 -0.31
CA ALA A 160 -11.64 -7.54 -0.73
C ALA A 160 -11.41 -9.06 -0.95
N SER A 161 -10.51 -9.67 -0.20
CA SER A 161 -9.99 -11.03 -0.36
C SER A 161 -11.07 -12.09 -0.52
N THR A 162 -11.01 -12.81 -1.64
CA THR A 162 -11.79 -14.03 -1.89
C THR A 162 -11.28 -15.19 -1.04
N THR A 163 -9.95 -15.32 -0.88
CA THR A 163 -9.33 -16.34 -0.03
C THR A 163 -9.84 -16.24 1.41
N ARG A 164 -9.92 -15.01 1.95
CA ARG A 164 -10.49 -14.78 3.29
C ARG A 164 -11.94 -15.25 3.36
N ARG A 165 -12.76 -14.92 2.36
CA ARG A 165 -14.16 -15.33 2.31
C ARG A 165 -14.33 -16.84 2.24
N LEU A 166 -13.52 -17.53 1.45
CA LEU A 166 -13.56 -18.97 1.30
C LEU A 166 -13.09 -19.70 2.57
N ALA A 167 -11.97 -19.26 3.16
CA ALA A 167 -11.39 -19.91 4.33
C ALA A 167 -12.15 -19.61 5.63
N PHE A 168 -12.57 -18.37 5.86
CA PHE A 168 -13.17 -17.93 7.13
C PHE A 168 -14.69 -17.84 7.10
N GLY A 169 -15.29 -17.95 5.92
CA GLY A 169 -16.73 -17.81 5.70
C GLY A 169 -17.13 -16.35 5.43
N HIS A 170 -18.30 -16.22 4.78
CA HIS A 170 -18.81 -14.93 4.33
C HIS A 170 -19.00 -13.93 5.48
N ASP A 171 -19.62 -14.36 6.59
CA ASP A 171 -19.97 -13.47 7.71
C ASP A 171 -18.74 -12.91 8.41
N VAL A 172 -17.72 -13.76 8.67
CA VAL A 172 -16.46 -13.31 9.28
C VAL A 172 -15.75 -12.34 8.36
N SER A 173 -15.68 -12.67 7.08
CA SER A 173 -15.04 -11.80 6.07
C SER A 173 -15.74 -10.46 5.93
N ALA A 174 -17.07 -10.43 5.90
CA ALA A 174 -17.85 -9.20 5.80
C ALA A 174 -17.71 -8.33 7.05
N LYS A 175 -17.79 -8.91 8.25
CA LYS A 175 -17.62 -8.20 9.53
C LYS A 175 -16.21 -7.66 9.73
N ALA A 176 -15.20 -8.26 9.11
CA ALA A 176 -13.82 -7.79 9.18
C ALA A 176 -13.60 -6.45 8.43
N ILE A 177 -14.44 -6.15 7.44
CA ILE A 177 -14.32 -4.94 6.62
C ILE A 177 -15.01 -3.78 7.33
N GLN A 178 -14.23 -2.80 7.77
CA GLN A 178 -14.70 -1.57 8.40
C GLN A 178 -14.56 -0.41 7.43
N ARG A 179 -15.67 -0.03 6.78
CA ARG A 179 -15.71 1.10 5.85
C ARG A 179 -15.57 2.42 6.59
N LEU A 180 -14.80 3.35 6.04
CA LEU A 180 -14.52 4.65 6.66
C LEU A 180 -15.36 5.79 6.07
N GLY A 181 -16.31 5.49 5.17
CA GLY A 181 -17.16 6.47 4.52
C GLY A 181 -16.42 7.43 3.60
N GLN A 182 -15.30 6.98 3.06
CA GLN A 182 -14.44 7.74 2.17
C GLN A 182 -14.19 6.97 0.89
N TRP A 183 -14.07 7.71 -0.21
CA TRP A 183 -13.70 7.18 -1.52
C TRP A 183 -12.51 7.94 -2.06
N VAL A 184 -11.71 7.26 -2.85
CA VAL A 184 -10.55 7.85 -3.52
C VAL A 184 -10.46 7.39 -4.97
N VAL A 185 -9.99 8.29 -5.82
CA VAL A 185 -9.53 7.96 -7.16
C VAL A 185 -8.05 8.33 -7.28
N TRP A 186 -7.31 7.45 -7.93
CA TRP A 186 -5.95 7.71 -8.39
C TRP A 186 -5.93 7.68 -9.91
N PHE A 187 -5.29 8.68 -10.50
CA PHE A 187 -5.02 8.73 -11.93
C PHE A 187 -3.77 9.58 -12.19
N SER A 188 -3.15 9.44 -13.35
CA SER A 188 -1.98 10.21 -13.74
C SER A 188 -2.34 11.22 -14.82
N ILE A 189 -1.74 12.41 -14.75
CA ILE A 189 -1.87 13.49 -15.73
C ILE A 189 -0.49 13.90 -16.24
N SER A 190 -0.42 14.53 -17.40
CA SER A 190 0.84 15.03 -17.94
C SER A 190 1.46 16.04 -16.99
N ARG A 191 2.77 15.91 -16.74
CA ARG A 191 3.55 16.83 -15.92
C ARG A 191 3.76 18.14 -16.66
N ILE A 192 3.66 19.24 -15.92
CA ILE A 192 3.98 20.59 -16.41
C ILE A 192 5.15 21.16 -15.61
N SER A 193 5.78 22.21 -16.13
CA SER A 193 6.96 22.86 -15.49
C SER A 193 6.65 23.37 -14.07
N GLY A 194 5.40 23.74 -13.77
CA GLY A 194 4.98 24.20 -12.45
C GLY A 194 4.76 23.08 -11.42
N ASP A 195 4.85 21.80 -11.80
CA ASP A 195 4.61 20.70 -10.85
C ASP A 195 5.76 20.50 -9.85
N GLY A 196 7.00 20.75 -10.27
CA GLY A 196 8.16 20.64 -9.39
C GLY A 196 8.38 19.24 -8.82
N GLU A 197 9.15 19.15 -7.74
CA GLU A 197 9.53 17.89 -7.05
C GLU A 197 8.77 17.69 -5.73
N TRP A 198 7.81 18.55 -5.41
CA TRP A 198 7.06 18.51 -4.16
C TRP A 198 5.67 17.91 -4.37
N ALA A 199 5.27 17.03 -3.45
CA ALA A 199 3.86 16.71 -3.31
C ALA A 199 3.08 17.95 -2.87
N ARG A 200 1.89 18.13 -3.43
CA ARG A 200 1.01 19.28 -3.15
C ARG A 200 -0.32 18.78 -2.63
N TRP A 201 -0.58 19.11 -1.37
CA TRP A 201 -1.78 18.72 -0.65
C TRP A 201 -2.73 19.91 -0.54
N TYR A 202 -3.90 19.76 -1.13
CA TYR A 202 -4.95 20.77 -1.12
C TYR A 202 -6.21 20.22 -0.47
N VAL A 203 -6.67 20.86 0.61
CA VAL A 203 -7.96 20.58 1.23
C VAL A 203 -8.99 21.51 0.62
N ALA A 204 -9.99 20.93 -0.04
CA ALA A 204 -11.04 21.65 -0.75
C ALA A 204 -12.37 21.62 0.02
N PRO A 205 -13.25 22.62 -0.17
CA PRO A 205 -14.61 22.60 0.40
C PRO A 205 -15.40 21.36 -0.01
N ARG A 206 -16.52 21.10 0.66
CA ARG A 206 -17.43 19.96 0.43
C ARG A 206 -16.75 18.61 0.70
N LYS A 207 -15.91 18.53 1.73
CA LYS A 207 -15.25 17.29 2.18
C LYS A 207 -14.41 16.60 1.10
N ARG A 208 -13.61 17.38 0.38
CA ARG A 208 -12.72 16.92 -0.68
C ARG A 208 -11.27 17.22 -0.31
N MET A 209 -10.39 16.34 -0.74
CA MET A 209 -8.95 16.53 -0.60
C MET A 209 -8.27 16.09 -1.89
N LEU A 210 -7.34 16.88 -2.35
CA LEU A 210 -6.53 16.62 -3.53
C LEU A 210 -5.06 16.50 -3.13
N LEU A 211 -4.39 15.48 -3.63
CA LEU A 211 -2.95 15.31 -3.49
C LEU A 211 -2.36 15.07 -4.87
N LEU A 212 -1.46 15.96 -5.29
CA LEU A 212 -0.67 15.83 -6.50
C LEU A 212 0.75 15.47 -6.13
N ARG A 213 1.29 14.41 -6.75
CA ARG A 213 2.65 13.90 -6.47
C ARG A 213 3.46 13.75 -7.75
N PRO A 214 4.77 14.05 -7.73
CA PRO A 214 5.64 13.77 -8.86
C PRO A 214 5.73 12.24 -9.09
N GLU A 215 5.75 11.84 -10.35
CA GLU A 215 6.02 10.47 -10.78
C GLU A 215 7.25 10.43 -11.69
N THR A 216 7.87 9.26 -11.84
CA THR A 216 9.11 9.09 -12.62
C THR A 216 8.91 9.15 -14.13
N SER A 217 7.70 8.85 -14.60
CA SER A 217 7.35 8.70 -16.02
C SER A 217 7.04 10.01 -16.77
N GLY A 218 7.38 11.17 -16.20
CA GLY A 218 7.00 12.48 -16.80
C GLY A 218 5.53 12.82 -16.56
N THR A 219 4.89 12.16 -15.61
CA THR A 219 3.52 12.38 -15.18
C THR A 219 3.46 12.95 -13.76
N THR A 220 2.28 13.41 -13.39
CA THR A 220 1.93 13.81 -12.04
C THR A 220 0.77 12.94 -11.58
N GLY A 221 0.98 12.18 -10.52
CA GLY A 221 -0.05 11.38 -9.88
C GLY A 221 -1.05 12.26 -9.15
N VAL A 222 -2.32 12.00 -9.34
CA VAL A 222 -3.46 12.69 -8.73
C VAL A 222 -4.19 11.73 -7.83
N SER A 223 -4.43 12.13 -6.58
CA SER A 223 -5.34 11.44 -5.66
C SER A 223 -6.44 12.42 -5.25
N LEU A 224 -7.69 12.14 -5.64
CA LEU A 224 -8.85 12.90 -5.16
C LEU A 224 -9.62 12.04 -4.15
N TRP A 225 -9.74 12.56 -2.94
CA TRP A 225 -10.47 11.95 -1.84
C TRP A 225 -11.77 12.71 -1.61
N ILE A 226 -12.84 11.95 -1.35
CA ILE A 226 -14.15 12.50 -0.95
C ILE A 226 -14.65 11.76 0.27
N SER A 227 -15.36 12.43 1.18
CA SER A 227 -15.95 11.80 2.34
C SER A 227 -17.39 12.23 2.58
N GLY A 228 -18.14 11.41 3.33
CA GLY A 228 -19.51 11.72 3.74
C GLY A 228 -20.46 11.86 2.56
N LEU A 229 -20.35 10.97 1.56
CA LEU A 229 -21.36 10.86 0.51
C LEU A 229 -22.70 10.50 1.14
N ALA A 230 -23.77 11.17 0.69
CA ALA A 230 -25.12 10.97 1.20
C ALA A 230 -25.70 9.58 0.84
N PHE A 231 -25.08 8.89 -0.09
CA PHE A 231 -25.40 7.52 -0.50
C PHE A 231 -24.09 6.75 -0.71
N GLU A 232 -24.11 5.48 -0.39
CA GLU A 232 -22.97 4.61 -0.71
C GLU A 232 -22.98 4.35 -2.23
N PRO A 233 -21.94 4.77 -2.97
CA PRO A 233 -21.82 4.41 -4.38
C PRO A 233 -21.38 2.95 -4.51
N SER A 234 -22.11 2.03 -3.87
CA SER A 234 -21.79 0.61 -3.83
C SER A 234 -21.62 -0.02 -5.22
N HIS A 235 -22.29 0.56 -6.21
CA HIS A 235 -22.16 0.18 -7.62
C HIS A 235 -20.92 0.79 -8.30
N LEU A 236 -20.26 1.80 -7.71
CA LEU A 236 -19.13 2.49 -8.36
C LEU A 236 -17.96 1.53 -8.64
N ALA A 237 -17.71 0.58 -7.76
CA ALA A 237 -16.64 -0.40 -7.94
C ALA A 237 -16.90 -1.38 -9.11
N SER A 238 -18.16 -1.62 -9.44
CA SER A 238 -18.60 -2.48 -10.55
C SER A 238 -19.04 -1.71 -11.79
N ALA A 239 -19.10 -0.38 -11.72
CA ALA A 239 -19.47 0.49 -12.83
C ALA A 239 -18.42 0.46 -13.95
N SER A 240 -18.83 0.77 -15.16
CA SER A 240 -17.92 0.92 -16.29
C SER A 240 -16.89 2.04 -16.03
N LEU A 241 -15.73 1.97 -16.68
CA LEU A 241 -14.71 3.01 -16.58
C LEU A 241 -15.26 4.41 -16.93
N ALA A 242 -16.13 4.50 -17.92
CA ALA A 242 -16.76 5.76 -18.34
C ALA A 242 -17.67 6.33 -17.24
N GLU A 243 -18.47 5.49 -16.59
CA GLU A 243 -19.33 5.89 -15.47
C GLU A 243 -18.50 6.33 -14.27
N GLN A 244 -17.44 5.58 -13.94
CA GLN A 244 -16.51 5.96 -12.88
C GLN A 244 -15.86 7.31 -13.16
N LYS A 245 -15.33 7.55 -14.36
CA LYS A 245 -14.75 8.85 -14.75
C LYS A 245 -15.79 9.98 -14.69
N THR A 246 -17.02 9.74 -15.11
CA THR A 246 -18.11 10.71 -15.03
C THR A 246 -18.44 11.08 -13.58
N PHE A 247 -18.52 10.09 -12.70
CA PHE A 247 -18.74 10.30 -11.27
C PHE A 247 -17.63 11.21 -10.69
N TRP A 248 -16.36 10.90 -10.95
CA TRP A 248 -15.24 11.67 -10.41
C TRP A 248 -15.11 13.06 -11.05
N ALA A 249 -15.45 13.23 -12.33
CA ALA A 249 -15.51 14.53 -12.98
C ALA A 249 -16.54 15.45 -12.29
N THR A 250 -17.70 14.91 -11.88
CA THR A 250 -18.70 15.67 -11.14
C THR A 250 -18.16 16.16 -9.79
N HIS A 251 -17.34 15.35 -9.11
CA HIS A 251 -16.74 15.72 -7.83
C HIS A 251 -15.50 16.61 -7.98
N LEU A 252 -14.84 16.64 -9.13
CA LEU A 252 -13.77 17.60 -9.45
C LEU A 252 -14.32 19.01 -9.72
N ARG A 253 -15.53 19.12 -10.26
CA ARG A 253 -16.12 20.43 -10.56
C ARG A 253 -16.29 21.29 -9.32
N GLY A 254 -15.89 22.55 -9.43
CA GLY A 254 -15.89 23.50 -8.33
C GLY A 254 -14.88 23.14 -7.22
N ILE A 255 -13.81 22.42 -7.56
CA ILE A 255 -12.72 22.15 -6.60
C ILE A 255 -11.81 23.39 -6.44
N GLY A 256 -11.72 24.22 -7.47
CA GLY A 256 -10.92 25.42 -7.51
C GLY A 256 -9.56 25.18 -8.17
N TRP A 257 -8.53 24.93 -7.39
CA TRP A 257 -7.16 24.79 -7.86
C TRP A 257 -6.98 23.75 -8.96
N GLN A 258 -6.44 24.17 -10.11
CA GLN A 258 -6.14 23.37 -11.30
C GLN A 258 -7.32 22.56 -11.88
N GLU A 259 -8.56 22.93 -11.59
CA GLU A 259 -9.76 22.19 -11.99
C GLU A 259 -9.79 21.79 -13.46
N ALA A 260 -9.56 22.73 -14.37
CA ALA A 260 -9.63 22.47 -15.82
C ALA A 260 -8.62 21.39 -16.23
N ARG A 261 -7.35 21.52 -15.77
CA ARG A 261 -6.29 20.55 -16.05
C ARG A 261 -6.63 19.16 -15.51
N LEU A 262 -7.18 19.09 -14.30
CA LEU A 262 -7.56 17.82 -13.67
C LEU A 262 -8.71 17.15 -14.40
N LEU A 263 -9.72 17.90 -14.84
CA LEU A 263 -10.83 17.41 -15.62
C LEU A 263 -10.39 16.88 -16.98
N ASP A 264 -9.51 17.63 -17.68
CA ASP A 264 -8.98 17.19 -18.97
C ASP A 264 -8.07 15.97 -18.82
N GLY A 265 -7.22 15.94 -17.81
CA GLY A 265 -6.39 14.79 -17.52
C GLY A 265 -7.21 13.55 -17.17
N LEU A 266 -8.27 13.68 -16.37
CA LEU A 266 -9.16 12.57 -16.01
C LEU A 266 -9.82 11.92 -17.24
N LYS A 267 -10.22 12.72 -18.23
CA LYS A 267 -10.85 12.19 -19.46
C LYS A 267 -9.93 11.22 -20.18
N VAL A 268 -8.65 11.58 -20.33
CA VAL A 268 -7.66 10.83 -21.11
C VAL A 268 -6.79 9.89 -20.26
N ALA A 269 -6.98 9.87 -18.93
CA ALA A 269 -6.17 9.03 -18.05
C ALA A 269 -6.29 7.55 -18.43
N GLU A 270 -5.16 6.95 -18.78
CA GLU A 270 -5.02 5.52 -19.02
C GLU A 270 -4.90 4.76 -17.69
N HIS A 271 -4.10 5.31 -16.78
CA HIS A 271 -3.96 4.82 -15.42
C HIS A 271 -5.05 5.45 -14.54
N PHE A 272 -6.01 4.62 -14.16
CA PHE A 272 -7.16 5.05 -13.37
C PHE A 272 -7.58 3.94 -12.41
N HIS A 273 -7.71 4.28 -11.15
CA HIS A 273 -8.18 3.35 -10.13
C HIS A 273 -9.05 4.07 -9.11
N THR A 274 -10.24 3.55 -8.84
CA THR A 274 -11.12 4.03 -7.77
C THR A 274 -11.30 2.98 -6.69
N GLN A 275 -11.36 3.42 -5.44
CA GLN A 275 -11.49 2.53 -4.31
C GLN A 275 -12.26 3.17 -3.15
N GLU A 276 -13.09 2.37 -2.50
CA GLU A 276 -13.61 2.69 -1.18
C GLU A 276 -12.52 2.51 -0.12
N ILE A 277 -12.44 3.42 0.83
CA ILE A 277 -11.48 3.36 1.92
C ILE A 277 -12.06 2.56 3.08
N ALA A 278 -11.39 1.47 3.38
CA ALA A 278 -11.77 0.57 4.46
C ALA A 278 -10.54 0.06 5.21
N GLN A 279 -10.75 -0.40 6.43
CA GLN A 279 -9.81 -1.24 7.17
C GLN A 279 -10.29 -2.68 7.16
N VAL A 280 -9.36 -3.62 7.19
CA VAL A 280 -9.66 -5.04 7.44
C VAL A 280 -9.14 -5.42 8.81
N LYS A 281 -10.03 -5.81 9.73
CA LYS A 281 -9.70 -6.19 11.11
C LYS A 281 -10.16 -7.60 11.41
N LEU A 282 -9.23 -8.53 11.37
CA LEU A 282 -9.45 -9.92 11.76
C LEU A 282 -8.90 -10.20 13.17
N LYS A 283 -9.46 -11.20 13.84
CA LYS A 283 -8.94 -11.71 15.13
C LYS A 283 -7.83 -12.73 14.92
N ALA A 284 -7.92 -13.53 13.85
CA ALA A 284 -6.97 -14.53 13.42
C ALA A 284 -6.69 -14.39 11.93
N PHE A 285 -5.47 -14.67 11.49
CA PHE A 285 -5.02 -14.57 10.09
C PHE A 285 -4.87 -15.92 9.42
N THR A 286 -5.06 -17.00 10.19
CA THR A 286 -4.86 -18.37 9.71
C THR A 286 -6.07 -19.22 10.04
N ARG A 287 -6.36 -20.20 9.19
CA ARG A 287 -7.37 -21.22 9.40
C ARG A 287 -7.03 -22.47 8.60
N ASP A 288 -6.99 -23.63 9.27
CA ASP A 288 -6.60 -24.90 8.67
C ASP A 288 -5.24 -24.76 7.93
N ARG A 289 -5.22 -24.96 6.61
CA ARG A 289 -4.02 -24.83 5.76
C ARG A 289 -3.95 -23.49 5.01
N VAL A 290 -4.74 -22.52 5.44
CA VAL A 290 -4.79 -21.20 4.81
C VAL A 290 -4.24 -20.14 5.75
N ALA A 291 -3.29 -19.32 5.25
CA ALA A 291 -2.81 -18.12 5.91
C ALA A 291 -3.12 -16.88 5.07
N LEU A 292 -3.46 -15.77 5.70
CA LEU A 292 -3.67 -14.48 5.04
C LEU A 292 -2.50 -13.55 5.31
N VAL A 293 -2.12 -12.72 4.33
CA VAL A 293 -1.04 -11.75 4.44
C VAL A 293 -1.40 -10.42 3.78
N GLY A 294 -0.77 -9.34 4.20
CA GLY A 294 -1.04 -8.00 3.68
C GLY A 294 -2.49 -7.56 3.94
N ASP A 295 -3.08 -6.85 2.99
CA ASP A 295 -4.43 -6.31 3.14
C ASP A 295 -5.52 -7.39 3.24
N ALA A 296 -5.25 -8.62 2.81
CA ALA A 296 -6.16 -9.75 2.99
C ALA A 296 -6.33 -10.13 4.46
N ALA A 297 -5.25 -10.05 5.25
CA ALA A 297 -5.25 -10.28 6.70
C ALA A 297 -5.63 -9.03 7.47
N SER A 298 -5.01 -7.90 7.12
CA SER A 298 -5.08 -6.66 7.89
C SER A 298 -4.77 -5.46 6.99
N CYS A 299 -5.81 -4.74 6.57
CA CYS A 299 -5.65 -3.50 5.82
C CYS A 299 -5.68 -2.31 6.79
N PRO A 300 -4.60 -1.52 6.91
CA PRO A 300 -4.57 -0.38 7.82
C PRO A 300 -5.21 0.88 7.25
N CYS A 301 -5.61 0.89 6.01
CA CYS A 301 -6.03 1.98 5.12
C CYS A 301 -4.88 2.90 4.65
N PRO A 302 -5.04 3.57 3.51
CA PRO A 302 -3.98 4.44 2.94
C PRO A 302 -3.56 5.59 3.87
N SER A 303 -4.50 6.18 4.63
CA SER A 303 -4.23 7.31 5.54
C SER A 303 -3.25 6.97 6.69
N SER A 304 -3.02 5.67 6.96
CA SER A 304 -2.05 5.25 7.98
C SER A 304 -0.59 5.28 7.47
N GLY A 305 -0.38 5.24 6.15
CA GLY A 305 0.95 5.08 5.55
C GLY A 305 1.64 3.72 5.86
N MET A 306 0.90 2.77 6.47
CA MET A 306 1.49 1.52 6.98
C MET A 306 1.29 0.30 6.09
N GLY A 307 0.47 0.42 5.02
CA GLY A 307 0.08 -0.74 4.19
C GLY A 307 1.27 -1.51 3.63
N THR A 308 2.23 -0.81 3.04
CA THR A 308 3.44 -1.41 2.47
C THR A 308 4.30 -2.09 3.54
N THR A 309 4.53 -1.44 4.68
CA THR A 309 5.30 -2.02 5.80
C THR A 309 4.63 -3.29 6.34
N VAL A 310 3.30 -3.26 6.55
CA VAL A 310 2.53 -4.44 7.00
C VAL A 310 2.64 -5.58 5.99
N ALA A 311 2.58 -5.27 4.69
CA ALA A 311 2.72 -6.26 3.61
C ALA A 311 4.10 -6.93 3.62
N PHE A 312 5.19 -6.15 3.68
CA PHE A 312 6.56 -6.69 3.74
C PHE A 312 6.80 -7.51 5.00
N VAL A 313 6.47 -6.95 6.17
CA VAL A 313 6.71 -7.60 7.46
C VAL A 313 5.91 -8.88 7.58
N GLY A 314 4.62 -8.84 7.25
CA GLY A 314 3.75 -10.01 7.32
C GLY A 314 4.18 -11.13 6.39
N ALA A 315 4.52 -10.80 5.14
CA ALA A 315 5.01 -11.76 4.16
C ALA A 315 6.33 -12.41 4.59
N TYR A 316 7.27 -11.61 5.10
CA TYR A 316 8.55 -12.10 5.56
C TYR A 316 8.43 -13.02 6.78
N ILE A 317 7.68 -12.61 7.82
CA ILE A 317 7.49 -13.43 9.02
C ILE A 317 6.81 -14.74 8.65
N LEU A 318 5.70 -14.71 7.88
CA LEU A 318 5.01 -15.92 7.48
C LEU A 318 5.93 -16.89 6.74
N ALA A 319 6.70 -16.38 5.76
CA ALA A 319 7.62 -17.21 5.00
C ALA A 319 8.72 -17.82 5.87
N ARG A 320 9.26 -17.06 6.83
CA ARG A 320 10.29 -17.56 7.77
C ARG A 320 9.74 -18.61 8.72
N GLU A 321 8.54 -18.42 9.27
CA GLU A 321 7.92 -19.38 10.16
C GLU A 321 7.58 -20.70 9.44
N ILE A 322 7.09 -20.63 8.20
CA ILE A 322 6.88 -21.81 7.36
C ILE A 322 8.22 -22.53 7.07
N ALA A 323 9.27 -21.78 6.72
CA ALA A 323 10.59 -22.34 6.45
C ALA A 323 11.22 -23.01 7.68
N ASN A 324 10.99 -22.46 8.87
CA ASN A 324 11.49 -23.03 10.14
C ASN A 324 10.68 -24.27 10.58
N ASN A 325 9.41 -24.41 10.13
CA ASN A 325 8.51 -25.48 10.52
C ASN A 325 7.82 -26.11 9.29
N PRO A 326 8.57 -26.72 8.36
CA PRO A 326 8.03 -27.14 7.06
C PRO A 326 6.95 -28.22 7.15
N ARG A 327 6.90 -28.99 8.24
CA ARG A 327 5.88 -30.02 8.48
C ARG A 327 4.80 -29.61 9.48
N GLY A 328 4.99 -28.49 10.15
CA GLY A 328 4.13 -28.01 11.23
C GLY A 328 3.48 -26.68 10.88
N HIS A 329 2.63 -26.65 9.85
CA HIS A 329 1.96 -25.40 9.44
C HIS A 329 1.19 -24.74 10.58
N GLU A 330 0.58 -25.52 11.48
CA GLU A 330 -0.13 -24.98 12.65
C GLU A 330 0.81 -24.20 13.59
N SER A 331 2.01 -24.75 13.86
CA SER A 331 3.03 -24.09 14.68
C SER A 331 3.55 -22.84 14.00
N ALA A 332 3.85 -22.92 12.69
CA ALA A 332 4.27 -21.77 11.87
C ALA A 332 3.22 -20.65 11.88
N PHE A 333 1.95 -21.00 11.73
CA PHE A 333 0.83 -20.07 11.71
C PHE A 333 0.60 -19.42 13.08
N GLY A 334 0.68 -20.20 14.16
CA GLY A 334 0.61 -19.67 15.52
C GLY A 334 1.72 -18.68 15.84
N ALA A 335 2.96 -18.97 15.43
CA ALA A 335 4.09 -18.05 15.57
C ALA A 335 3.92 -16.77 14.74
N TYR A 336 3.45 -16.89 13.50
CA TYR A 336 3.11 -15.75 12.64
C TYR A 336 2.04 -14.86 13.28
N GLU A 337 0.92 -15.41 13.74
CA GLU A 337 -0.17 -14.66 14.35
C GLU A 337 0.25 -13.95 15.64
N SER A 338 1.03 -14.62 16.47
CA SER A 338 1.51 -14.06 17.74
C SER A 338 2.30 -12.75 17.55
N LYS A 339 2.99 -12.60 16.42
CA LYS A 339 3.73 -11.42 16.03
C LYS A 339 2.87 -10.38 15.29
N MET A 340 2.11 -10.87 14.31
CA MET A 340 1.44 -9.95 13.37
C MET A 340 0.14 -9.37 13.90
N VAL A 341 -0.65 -10.10 14.69
CA VAL A 341 -1.93 -9.57 15.22
C VAL A 341 -1.72 -8.33 16.09
N PRO A 342 -0.80 -8.30 17.09
CA PRO A 342 -0.57 -7.09 17.87
C PRO A 342 0.08 -5.96 17.06
N PHE A 343 0.95 -6.27 16.09
CA PHE A 343 1.57 -5.27 15.22
C PHE A 343 0.53 -4.57 14.34
N THR A 344 -0.31 -5.34 13.66
CA THR A 344 -1.32 -4.79 12.75
C THR A 344 -2.40 -3.98 13.49
N ARG A 345 -2.79 -4.39 14.71
CA ARG A 345 -3.70 -3.59 15.54
C ARG A 345 -3.15 -2.19 15.81
N ARG A 346 -1.84 -2.04 16.06
CA ARG A 346 -1.20 -0.73 16.22
C ARG A 346 -1.15 0.04 14.90
N ALA A 347 -0.80 -0.64 13.79
CA ALA A 347 -0.76 -0.04 12.46
C ALA A 347 -2.13 0.46 11.97
N GLN A 348 -3.22 -0.07 12.51
CA GLN A 348 -4.60 0.32 12.20
C GLN A 348 -5.14 1.46 13.06
N VAL A 349 -4.38 1.92 14.06
CA VAL A 349 -4.77 3.10 14.83
C VAL A 349 -4.62 4.32 13.94
N LEU A 350 -5.74 4.97 13.67
CA LEU A 350 -5.76 6.21 12.89
C LEU A 350 -5.44 7.40 13.81
N ALA A 351 -4.71 8.36 13.27
CA ALA A 351 -4.53 9.62 13.98
C ALA A 351 -5.90 10.26 14.28
N PRO A 352 -6.09 10.89 15.45
CA PRO A 352 -7.40 11.41 15.87
C PRO A 352 -8.08 12.34 14.86
N CYS A 353 -7.29 13.03 14.03
CA CYS A 353 -7.76 13.93 12.99
C CYS A 353 -7.75 13.32 11.58
N ALA A 354 -7.22 12.10 11.37
CA ALA A 354 -7.03 11.57 10.03
C ALA A 354 -8.32 11.41 9.19
N PRO A 355 -9.46 10.90 9.70
CA PRO A 355 -10.69 10.96 8.94
C PRO A 355 -11.28 12.38 8.88
N GLY A 356 -11.12 13.18 9.94
CA GLY A 356 -11.71 14.52 10.09
C GLY A 356 -11.12 15.57 9.16
N MET A 357 -9.84 15.51 8.84
CA MET A 357 -9.19 16.50 7.96
C MET A 357 -9.76 16.52 6.55
N ILE A 358 -10.18 15.35 6.05
CA ILE A 358 -10.86 15.24 4.74
C ILE A 358 -12.33 15.64 4.86
N SER A 359 -12.88 15.72 6.08
CA SER A 359 -14.30 15.99 6.32
C SER A 359 -14.64 17.48 6.46
N LEU A 360 -13.68 18.39 6.25
CA LEU A 360 -13.93 19.83 6.30
C LEU A 360 -14.79 20.27 5.13
N SER A 361 -15.88 20.99 5.44
CA SER A 361 -16.88 21.38 4.44
C SER A 361 -16.85 22.86 4.08
N SER A 362 -16.36 23.72 4.97
CA SER A 362 -16.39 25.18 4.81
C SER A 362 -14.98 25.77 4.62
N ILE A 363 -14.92 26.88 3.90
CA ILE A 363 -13.67 27.65 3.69
C ILE A 363 -13.09 28.11 5.03
N VAL A 364 -13.95 28.48 5.98
CA VAL A 364 -13.52 28.95 7.32
C VAL A 364 -12.82 27.83 8.08
N SER A 365 -13.39 26.62 8.08
CA SER A 365 -12.76 25.47 8.77
C SER A 365 -11.43 25.08 8.12
N ILE A 366 -11.30 25.20 6.81
CA ILE A 366 -10.05 24.97 6.08
C ILE A 366 -9.01 26.02 6.44
N TRP A 367 -9.40 27.30 6.48
CA TRP A 367 -8.51 28.38 6.89
C TRP A 367 -8.01 28.21 8.33
N LEU A 368 -8.91 27.83 9.26
CA LEU A 368 -8.55 27.51 10.63
C LEU A 368 -7.57 26.33 10.73
N LEU A 369 -7.75 25.31 9.91
CA LEU A 369 -6.79 24.18 9.82
C LEU A 369 -5.40 24.68 9.38
N HIS A 370 -5.32 25.49 8.33
CA HIS A 370 -4.05 26.07 7.87
C HIS A 370 -3.37 26.90 8.96
N LEU A 371 -4.13 27.76 9.63
CA LEU A 371 -3.63 28.56 10.74
C LEU A 371 -3.12 27.68 11.89
N LEU A 372 -3.89 26.66 12.29
CA LEU A 372 -3.50 25.72 13.35
C LEU A 372 -2.19 25.01 13.01
N ILE A 373 -2.04 24.48 11.79
CA ILE A 373 -0.83 23.78 11.35
C ILE A 373 0.35 24.77 11.34
N LEU A 374 0.16 25.98 10.85
CA LEU A 374 1.19 27.01 10.81
C LEU A 374 1.68 27.36 12.24
N VAL A 375 0.74 27.60 13.17
CA VAL A 375 1.06 27.91 14.57
C VAL A 375 1.77 26.76 15.26
N THR A 376 1.28 25.52 15.09
CA THR A 376 1.89 24.34 15.73
C THR A 376 3.30 24.06 15.16
N LYS A 377 3.54 24.33 13.88
CA LYS A 377 4.87 24.27 13.29
C LYS A 377 5.78 25.37 13.85
N TRP A 378 5.30 26.59 13.91
CA TRP A 378 6.06 27.74 14.43
C TRP A 378 6.42 27.56 15.91
N CYS A 379 5.51 27.03 16.73
CA CYS A 379 5.76 26.70 18.14
C CYS A 379 6.63 25.44 18.36
N GLY A 380 7.10 24.76 17.29
CA GLY A 380 7.90 23.54 17.40
C GLY A 380 7.11 22.31 17.88
N VAL A 381 5.80 22.43 18.06
CA VAL A 381 4.93 21.33 18.55
C VAL A 381 4.94 20.15 17.61
N VAL A 382 4.99 20.39 16.29
CA VAL A 382 5.09 19.32 15.28
C VAL A 382 6.37 18.49 15.48
N HIS A 383 7.51 19.14 15.70
CA HIS A 383 8.79 18.46 15.96
C HIS A 383 8.79 17.73 17.31
N ALA A 384 8.16 18.32 18.34
CA ALA A 384 8.03 17.66 19.63
C ALA A 384 7.16 16.40 19.52
N ILE A 385 6.00 16.48 18.83
CA ILE A 385 5.14 15.32 18.58
C ILE A 385 5.89 14.26 17.77
N ALA A 386 6.57 14.63 16.68
CA ALA A 386 7.35 13.70 15.87
C ALA A 386 8.46 12.99 16.67
N ARG A 387 9.10 13.69 17.62
CA ARG A 387 10.13 13.12 18.49
C ARG A 387 9.59 12.10 19.50
N PHE A 388 8.36 12.30 19.99
CA PHE A 388 7.69 11.40 20.94
C PHE A 388 6.80 10.35 20.24
N TYR A 389 6.36 10.62 19.03
CA TYR A 389 5.56 9.69 18.25
C TYR A 389 6.46 8.64 17.61
N ARG A 390 6.53 7.48 18.23
CA ARG A 390 7.16 6.32 17.56
C ARG A 390 6.20 5.79 16.50
N PRO A 391 6.59 5.82 15.21
CA PRO A 391 5.74 5.26 14.16
C PRO A 391 5.43 3.79 14.50
N PRO A 392 4.18 3.32 14.25
CA PRO A 392 3.81 1.91 14.45
C PRO A 392 4.74 0.93 13.71
N ALA A 393 5.42 1.37 12.66
CA ALA A 393 6.44 0.61 11.94
C ALA A 393 7.62 0.18 12.81
N ALA A 394 7.99 0.95 13.84
CA ALA A 394 9.06 0.62 14.77
C ALA A 394 8.58 -0.24 15.96
N ALA A 395 7.30 -0.59 16.01
CA ALA A 395 6.69 -1.24 17.17
C ALA A 395 6.77 -2.77 17.16
N ILE A 396 7.39 -3.39 16.14
CA ILE A 396 7.61 -4.83 16.07
C ILE A 396 9.10 -5.14 16.28
N ASP A 397 9.40 -6.09 17.16
CA ASP A 397 10.75 -6.61 17.30
C ASP A 397 10.98 -7.73 16.28
N LEU A 398 11.87 -7.48 15.35
CA LEU A 398 12.30 -8.44 14.32
C LEU A 398 13.74 -8.90 14.54
N SER A 399 14.34 -8.65 15.70
CA SER A 399 15.71 -9.08 16.02
C SER A 399 15.90 -10.60 15.89
N ALA A 400 14.88 -11.37 16.30
CA ALA A 400 14.85 -12.83 16.14
C ALA A 400 14.90 -13.30 14.67
N TYR A 401 14.62 -12.42 13.73
CA TYR A 401 14.68 -12.67 12.29
C TYR A 401 15.90 -12.01 11.62
N ASP A 402 16.84 -11.52 12.44
CA ASP A 402 18.03 -10.81 11.96
C ASP A 402 17.68 -9.55 11.12
N ILE A 403 16.62 -8.86 11.50
CA ILE A 403 16.21 -7.60 10.90
C ILE A 403 16.22 -6.50 11.96
N ARG A 404 17.04 -5.49 11.72
CA ARG A 404 17.07 -4.26 12.52
C ARG A 404 16.29 -3.18 11.78
N PRO A 405 15.50 -2.35 12.48
CA PRO A 405 14.87 -1.21 11.86
C PRO A 405 15.94 -0.30 11.25
N VAL A 406 15.66 0.19 10.05
CA VAL A 406 16.49 1.26 9.47
C VAL A 406 16.08 2.56 10.16
N ASP A 407 17.04 3.35 10.56
CA ASP A 407 16.80 4.69 11.08
C ASP A 407 16.35 5.59 9.91
N ASP A 408 15.06 5.89 9.85
CA ASP A 408 14.48 6.73 8.81
C ASP A 408 14.91 8.21 8.94
N SER A 409 15.57 8.59 10.05
CA SER A 409 16.14 9.93 10.26
C SER A 409 17.48 10.13 9.56
N LEU A 410 18.14 9.04 9.17
CA LEU A 410 19.33 9.16 8.30
C LEU A 410 18.82 9.51 6.89
N PRO A 411 19.35 10.57 6.27
CA PRO A 411 18.99 10.90 4.91
C PRO A 411 19.23 9.66 4.05
N SER A 412 18.17 9.12 3.45
CA SER A 412 18.30 8.14 2.36
C SER A 412 19.37 8.72 1.45
N MET A 413 20.40 7.96 1.12
CA MET A 413 21.55 8.41 0.33
C MET A 413 21.04 9.41 -0.72
N THR A 414 21.46 10.67 -0.55
CA THR A 414 21.11 11.80 -1.45
C THR A 414 21.09 11.25 -2.86
N PRO A 415 20.02 11.44 -3.65
CA PRO A 415 19.91 10.77 -4.94
C PRO A 415 21.22 10.91 -5.68
N LEU A 416 21.75 9.82 -6.20
CA LEU A 416 23.00 9.76 -7.00
C LEU A 416 23.05 10.87 -8.06
N ARG A 417 21.91 11.40 -8.44
CA ARG A 417 21.73 12.55 -9.32
C ARG A 417 22.42 13.82 -8.83
N ASN A 418 22.48 14.11 -7.53
CA ASN A 418 23.20 15.27 -6.99
C ASN A 418 24.70 15.03 -6.89
N TRP A 419 25.12 13.77 -6.74
CA TRP A 419 26.53 13.40 -6.79
C TRP A 419 27.06 13.42 -8.24
N LEU A 420 26.30 12.92 -9.21
CA LEU A 420 26.66 12.95 -10.64
C LEU A 420 26.72 14.39 -11.21
N LYS A 421 25.91 15.33 -10.69
CA LYS A 421 26.03 16.75 -11.05
C LYS A 421 27.28 17.44 -10.47
N LYS A 422 27.88 16.89 -9.41
CA LYS A 422 29.12 17.42 -8.80
C LYS A 422 30.39 16.82 -9.39
N VAL A 423 30.30 15.71 -10.13
CA VAL A 423 31.45 14.96 -10.66
C VAL A 423 31.55 15.05 -12.19
N ALA A 424 30.60 15.69 -12.87
CA ALA A 424 30.74 15.99 -14.30
C ALA A 424 31.85 17.05 -14.48
N PRO A 425 32.93 16.77 -15.19
CA PRO A 425 33.92 17.78 -15.52
C PRO A 425 33.28 18.85 -16.41
N ARG A 426 33.68 20.10 -16.16
CA ARG A 426 33.31 21.28 -16.96
C ARG A 426 33.84 21.16 -18.39
#